data_78f2f271b1ff9f7b96d315180417aa31
#
_entry.id   78f2f271b1ff9f7b96d315180417aa31
#
_cell.length_a   1.000
_cell.length_b   1.000
_cell.length_c   1.000
_cell.angle_alpha   90.00
_cell.angle_beta   90.00
_cell.angle_gamma   90.00
#
_symmetry.space_group_name_H-M   'P 1'
#
loop_
_entity.id
_entity.type
_entity.pdbx_description
1 polymer ?
#
loop_
_entity_poly.entity_id
_entity_poly.type
_entity_poly.pdbx_seq_one_letter_code
_entity_poly.pdbx_strand_id
1 'polypeptide(L)'
;MTAKSRFEFKPDYAIAPGVTLQETIDSLGISQAELAKRTGRPLKTIRELVNGKAAITAETALQLERVLGVPASFWNNLERNYREARWR
;
A
#
# COMPACT_ATOMS: atom_id res chain seq x y z
N MET A 1 -8.25 5.11 27.91
CA MET A 1 -8.25 4.81 27.29
C MET A 1 -7.83 4.69 26.96
N THR A 2 -7.95 4.50 27.11
CA THR A 2 -7.84 4.28 26.42
C THR A 2 -7.54 3.95 25.75
N ALA A 3 -7.67 3.95 25.87
CA ALA A 3 -7.65 3.38 24.93
C ALA A 3 -7.03 3.06 24.51
N LYS A 4 -6.98 3.08 24.75
CA LYS A 4 -6.61 2.45 24.09
C LYS A 4 -6.19 1.74 23.78
N SER A 5 -6.38 1.48 24.16
CA SER A 5 -6.27 0.65 23.62
C SER A 5 -6.21 -0.09 23.15
N ARG A 6 -6.52 0.00 23.17
CA ARG A 6 -6.78 -0.83 22.59
C ARG A 6 -6.47 -1.31 21.81
N PHE A 7 -6.49 -1.37 21.94
CA PHE A 7 -6.41 -1.78 20.93
C PHE A 7 -5.91 -2.20 20.28
N GLU A 8 -5.84 -1.91 20.44
CA GLU A 8 -5.58 -2.28 19.82
C GLU A 8 -4.99 -2.58 19.09
N PHE A 9 -4.59 -2.53 18.62
CA PHE A 9 -4.12 -2.91 18.11
C PHE A 9 -4.07 -3.76 17.11
N LYS A 10 -3.99 -4.01 16.63
CA LYS A 10 -4.23 -5.14 15.77
C LYS A 10 -5.10 -4.84 14.57
N PRO A 11 -5.91 -3.87 14.61
CA PRO A 11 -6.52 -3.37 13.39
C PRO A 11 -5.50 -2.95 12.35
N ASP A 12 -4.30 -2.62 12.78
CA ASP A 12 -3.27 -2.12 11.87
C ASP A 12 -2.94 -3.09 10.77
N TYR A 13 -2.85 -4.38 11.08
CA TYR A 13 -2.46 -5.32 10.05
C TYR A 13 -3.64 -5.80 9.22
N ALA A 14 -4.83 -5.38 9.55
CA ALA A 14 -5.99 -5.63 8.70
C ALA A 14 -6.14 -4.54 7.64
N ILE A 15 -5.31 -3.50 7.66
CA ILE A 15 -5.38 -2.41 6.70
C ILE A 15 -4.67 -2.84 5.43
N ALA A 16 -5.38 -2.74 4.29
CA ALA A 16 -4.80 -3.09 3.00
C ALA A 16 -3.65 -2.14 2.66
N PRO A 17 -2.57 -2.66 2.03
CA PRO A 17 -1.44 -1.81 1.65
C PRO A 17 -1.82 -0.62 0.77
N GLY A 18 -2.92 -0.73 0.02
CA GLY A 18 -3.39 0.38 -0.81
C GLY A 18 -3.71 1.64 -0.04
N VAL A 19 -4.12 1.52 1.23
CA VAL A 19 -4.38 2.69 2.08
C VAL A 19 -3.08 3.45 2.29
N THR A 20 -2.02 2.74 2.63
CA THR A 20 -0.70 3.37 2.83
C THR A 20 -0.17 3.93 1.52
N LEU A 21 -0.41 3.24 0.40
CA LEU A 21 0.00 3.74 -0.91
C LEU A 21 -0.68 5.07 -1.21
N GLN A 22 -1.99 5.16 -0.98
CA GLN A 22 -2.71 6.41 -1.23
C GLN A 22 -2.20 7.52 -0.33
N GLU A 23 -1.96 7.23 0.95
CA GLU A 23 -1.42 8.23 1.86
C GLU A 23 -0.05 8.71 1.41
N THR A 24 0.78 7.80 0.90
CA THR A 24 2.12 8.14 0.45
C THR A 24 2.06 9.08 -0.74
N ILE A 25 1.24 8.75 -1.76
CA ILE A 25 1.19 9.62 -2.94
C ILE A 25 0.53 10.96 -2.59
N ASP A 26 -0.44 10.97 -1.66
CA ASP A 26 -1.04 12.22 -1.20
C ASP A 26 0.02 13.12 -0.57
N SER A 27 0.87 12.54 0.28
CA SER A 27 1.90 13.33 0.96
C SER A 27 2.95 13.86 0.00
N LEU A 28 3.13 13.18 -1.14
CA LEU A 28 4.08 13.60 -2.16
C LEU A 28 3.43 14.52 -3.21
N GLY A 29 2.13 14.76 -3.11
CA GLY A 29 1.42 15.58 -4.07
C GLY A 29 1.26 14.93 -5.44
N ILE A 30 1.26 13.60 -5.48
CA ILE A 30 1.14 12.85 -6.72
C ILE A 30 -0.27 12.26 -6.83
N SER A 31 -0.90 12.40 -8.00
CA SER A 31 -2.19 11.79 -8.25
C SER A 31 -2.02 10.32 -8.63
N GLN A 32 -3.12 9.56 -8.57
CA GLN A 32 -3.10 8.19 -9.07
C GLN A 32 -2.72 8.14 -10.54
N ALA A 33 -3.22 9.08 -11.34
CA ALA A 33 -2.89 9.16 -12.76
C ALA A 33 -1.39 9.38 -12.96
N GLU A 34 -0.80 10.25 -12.14
CA GLU A 34 0.65 10.50 -12.23
C GLU A 34 1.43 9.26 -11.82
N LEU A 35 0.99 8.56 -10.80
CA LEU A 35 1.64 7.32 -10.38
C LEU A 35 1.57 6.28 -11.50
N ALA A 36 0.42 6.15 -12.15
CA ALA A 36 0.26 5.24 -13.28
C ALA A 36 1.28 5.57 -14.37
N LYS A 37 1.40 6.87 -14.69
CA LYS A 37 2.33 7.32 -15.71
C LYS A 37 3.77 6.99 -15.35
N ARG A 38 4.16 7.25 -14.10
CA ARG A 38 5.54 7.05 -13.66
C ARG A 38 5.92 5.58 -13.57
N THR A 39 4.96 4.71 -13.23
CA THR A 39 5.22 3.28 -13.14
C THR A 39 5.03 2.58 -14.48
N GLY A 40 4.43 3.24 -15.46
CA GLY A 40 4.13 2.62 -16.74
C GLY A 40 2.97 1.65 -16.66
N ARG A 41 2.15 1.73 -15.61
CA ARG A 41 1.01 0.84 -15.44
C ARG A 41 -0.28 1.56 -15.76
N PRO A 42 -1.32 0.81 -16.19
CA PRO A 42 -2.63 1.43 -16.44
C PRO A 42 -3.21 2.04 -15.17
N LEU A 43 -3.95 3.11 -15.32
CA LEU A 43 -4.62 3.74 -14.19
C LEU A 43 -5.54 2.74 -13.46
N LYS A 44 -6.19 1.87 -14.22
CA LYS A 44 -7.04 0.83 -13.63
C LYS A 44 -6.26 -0.02 -12.62
N THR A 45 -5.02 -0.40 -12.97
CA THR A 45 -4.18 -1.20 -12.08
C THR A 45 -3.86 -0.43 -10.82
N ILE A 46 -3.55 0.86 -10.94
CA ILE A 46 -3.26 1.68 -9.77
C ILE A 46 -4.48 1.78 -8.87
N ARG A 47 -5.66 1.96 -9.45
CA ARG A 47 -6.90 2.00 -8.69
C ARG A 47 -7.16 0.70 -7.94
N GLU A 48 -6.86 -0.43 -8.58
CA GLU A 48 -7.04 -1.73 -7.94
C GLU A 48 -6.09 -1.91 -6.76
N LEU A 49 -4.85 -1.44 -6.91
CA LEU A 49 -3.88 -1.49 -5.82
C LEU A 49 -4.35 -0.63 -4.64
N VAL A 50 -4.80 0.58 -4.92
CA VAL A 50 -5.24 1.52 -3.89
C VAL A 50 -6.49 1.00 -3.18
N ASN A 51 -7.38 0.36 -3.92
CA ASN A 51 -8.64 -0.13 -3.36
C ASN A 51 -8.52 -1.53 -2.74
N GLY A 52 -7.34 -2.11 -2.73
CA GLY A 52 -7.13 -3.41 -2.11
C GLY A 52 -7.61 -4.58 -2.94
N LYS A 53 -7.90 -4.35 -4.23
CA LYS A 53 -8.38 -5.42 -5.11
C LYS A 53 -7.26 -6.15 -5.82
N ALA A 54 -6.06 -5.59 -5.79
CA ALA A 54 -4.88 -6.24 -6.36
C ALA A 54 -3.78 -6.23 -5.31
N ALA A 55 -3.03 -7.32 -5.25
CA ALA A 55 -1.92 -7.43 -4.31
C ALA A 55 -0.70 -6.67 -4.83
N ILE A 56 0.12 -6.17 -3.90
CA ILE A 56 1.41 -5.60 -4.26
C ILE A 56 2.38 -6.75 -4.43
N THR A 57 2.75 -7.03 -5.67
CA THR A 57 3.72 -8.07 -5.98
C THR A 57 5.14 -7.53 -5.75
N ALA A 58 6.13 -8.45 -5.76
CA ALA A 58 7.52 -8.04 -5.62
C ALA A 58 7.92 -7.06 -6.72
N GLU A 59 7.45 -7.27 -7.93
CA GLU A 59 7.75 -6.37 -9.05
C GLU A 59 7.15 -4.99 -8.82
N THR A 60 5.90 -4.95 -8.38
CA THR A 60 5.24 -3.67 -8.08
C THR A 60 5.97 -2.94 -6.96
N ALA A 61 6.40 -3.68 -5.93
CA ALA A 61 7.13 -3.08 -4.82
C ALA A 61 8.43 -2.41 -5.30
N LEU A 62 9.14 -3.04 -6.24
CA LEU A 62 10.34 -2.44 -6.80
C LEU A 62 10.03 -1.19 -7.60
N GLN A 63 8.93 -1.19 -8.35
CA GLN A 63 8.51 -0.01 -9.09
C GLN A 63 8.15 1.13 -8.16
N LEU A 64 7.45 0.82 -7.07
CA LEU A 64 7.08 1.84 -6.09
C LEU A 64 8.32 2.42 -5.42
N GLU A 65 9.31 1.58 -5.16
CA GLU A 65 10.57 2.08 -4.60
C GLU A 65 11.21 3.10 -5.55
N ARG A 66 11.27 2.78 -6.84
CA ARG A 66 11.91 3.67 -7.82
C ARG A 66 11.17 4.99 -7.96
N VAL A 67 9.84 4.94 -7.92
CA VAL A 67 9.02 6.13 -8.17
C VAL A 67 8.84 6.96 -6.91
N LEU A 68 8.63 6.31 -5.77
CA LEU A 68 8.26 7.00 -4.53
C LEU A 68 9.40 7.10 -3.52
N GLY A 69 10.47 6.34 -3.72
CA GLY A 69 11.60 6.37 -2.80
C GLY A 69 11.39 5.56 -1.52
N VAL A 70 10.30 4.81 -1.41
CA VAL A 70 10.03 3.97 -0.26
C VAL A 70 10.55 2.57 -0.57
N PRO A 71 11.36 1.97 0.30
CA PRO A 71 11.98 0.67 -0.02
C PRO A 71 10.98 -0.41 -0.37
N ALA A 72 11.36 -1.27 -1.34
CA ALA A 72 10.51 -2.38 -1.74
C ALA A 72 10.16 -3.28 -0.56
N SER A 73 11.10 -3.47 0.38
CA SER A 73 10.86 -4.29 1.55
C SER A 73 9.68 -3.78 2.39
N PHE A 74 9.49 -2.46 2.43
CA PHE A 74 8.38 -1.87 3.15
C PHE A 74 7.05 -2.32 2.54
N TRP A 75 6.93 -2.21 1.21
CA TRP A 75 5.70 -2.59 0.51
C TRP A 75 5.46 -4.10 0.61
N ASN A 76 6.53 -4.89 0.47
CA ASN A 76 6.41 -6.35 0.57
C ASN A 76 5.96 -6.77 1.97
N ASN A 77 6.46 -6.10 3.01
CA ASN A 77 6.07 -6.40 4.38
C ASN A 77 4.62 -6.03 4.65
N LEU A 78 4.16 -4.89 4.13
CA LEU A 78 2.76 -4.50 4.27
C LEU A 78 1.84 -5.54 3.64
N GLU A 79 2.20 -6.00 2.43
CA GLU A 79 1.38 -6.98 1.73
C GLU A 79 1.36 -8.31 2.49
N ARG A 80 2.53 -8.75 2.95
CA ARG A 80 2.62 -10.00 3.69
C ARG A 80 1.81 -9.94 4.97
N ASN A 81 1.93 -8.85 5.72
CA ASN A 81 1.22 -8.70 6.99
C ASN A 81 -0.29 -8.66 6.76
N TYR A 82 -0.71 -8.00 5.70
CA TYR A 82 -2.13 -7.93 5.37
C TYR A 82 -2.69 -9.31 5.04
N ARG A 83 -1.96 -10.07 4.23
CA ARG A 83 -2.41 -11.42 3.86
C ARG A 83 -2.44 -12.34 5.07
N GLU A 84 -1.44 -12.24 5.95
CA GLU A 84 -1.41 -13.05 7.17
C GLU A 84 -2.60 -12.73 8.07
N ALA A 85 -2.92 -11.44 8.20
CA ALA A 85 -4.05 -11.02 9.01
C ALA A 85 -5.36 -11.57 8.47
N ARG A 86 -5.49 -11.67 7.15
CA ARG A 86 -6.71 -12.17 6.54
C ARG A 86 -6.91 -13.67 6.74
N TRP A 87 -5.84 -14.39 7.03
CA TRP A 87 -5.92 -15.82 7.26
C TRP A 87 -6.30 -16.18 8.69
N ARG A 88 -6.42 -15.22 9.58
CA ARG A 88 -6.78 -15.42 10.99
C ARG A 88 -8.29 -15.18 11.25
#